data_02fbfad5df246154de9b85284d4adc14
#
_entry.id   02fbfad5df246154de9b85284d4adc14
#
_cell.length_a   1.000
_cell.length_b   1.000
_cell.length_c   1.000
_cell.angle_alpha   90.00
_cell.angle_beta   90.00
_cell.angle_gamma   90.00
#
_symmetry.space_group_name_H-M   'P 1'
#
loop_
_entity.id
_entity.type
_entity.pdbx_description
1 polymer ?
#
loop_
_entity_poly.entity_id
_entity_poly.type
_entity_poly.pdbx_seq_one_letter_code
_entity_poly.pdbx_strand_id
1 'polypeptide(L)'
;RAISYRVHQGYDHRGVALSAGVQRMVRSDLASSGVMFSIDTESGFDQVVFITSAWGLGEMVVQGAVNPDEFYVHKPTLAAGRPAVVRRTMGSKKIRMIYAPTQEHGKQVKIEDVPQEQRDRFSLTDAEVQELAKQAVQIEKHYGRPMDIEWAKDGNTGKLFIVQARPETVRSRGQVMERYTLHAQGKIVAEGRAIGHRIGAGPVKVIHDISEMNRIEPGDVLVTDMTDPDWEPIMKKAAAIVTNRGGRTCHAAIIARELGIPAVVGCGDATERMKDGQNVTVSCAEGDTGYVYADILDFSVKSSSIDEMPDLPLKIMMNVGNPDRSFDFACLPHEGVGLARLELS
;
A
#
# COMPACT_ATOMS: atom_id res chain seq x y z
N ARG A 1 -2.40 4.65 -27.29
CA ARG A 1 -1.94 5.28 -26.02
C ARG A 1 -0.53 5.88 -26.18
N ALA A 2 0.53 5.12 -26.54
CA ALA A 2 1.91 5.63 -26.63
C ALA A 2 2.07 6.82 -27.62
N ILE A 3 1.43 6.76 -28.79
CA ILE A 3 1.44 7.86 -29.79
C ILE A 3 0.77 9.11 -29.20
N SER A 4 -0.43 8.96 -28.63
CA SER A 4 -1.17 10.07 -28.01
C SER A 4 -0.37 10.70 -26.85
N TYR A 5 0.25 9.89 -26.00
CA TYR A 5 1.11 10.38 -24.92
C TYR A 5 2.31 11.20 -25.44
N ARG A 6 3.02 10.71 -26.46
CA ARG A 6 4.15 11.44 -27.06
C ARG A 6 3.72 12.78 -27.66
N VAL A 7 2.59 12.79 -28.39
CA VAL A 7 2.03 14.02 -28.95
C VAL A 7 1.71 15.02 -27.84
N HIS A 8 1.05 14.56 -26.77
CA HIS A 8 0.66 15.42 -25.64
C HIS A 8 1.86 16.00 -24.89
N GLN A 9 2.94 15.21 -24.76
CA GLN A 9 4.19 15.62 -24.11
C GLN A 9 5.18 16.36 -25.03
N GLY A 10 4.86 16.51 -26.33
CA GLY A 10 5.73 17.16 -27.29
C GLY A 10 6.99 16.36 -27.67
N TYR A 11 7.00 15.03 -27.45
CA TYR A 11 8.15 14.19 -27.80
C TYR A 11 8.17 13.85 -29.30
N ASP A 12 9.37 13.98 -29.91
CA ASP A 12 9.57 13.52 -31.28
C ASP A 12 9.47 12.00 -31.38
N HIS A 13 8.62 11.51 -32.27
CA HIS A 13 8.41 10.08 -32.49
C HIS A 13 9.66 9.33 -32.96
N ARG A 14 10.60 10.01 -33.62
CA ARG A 14 11.82 9.43 -34.16
C ARG A 14 12.97 9.36 -33.14
N GLY A 15 12.93 10.22 -32.12
CA GLY A 15 13.97 10.30 -31.07
C GLY A 15 13.76 9.35 -29.89
N VAL A 16 12.62 8.65 -29.81
CA VAL A 16 12.30 7.76 -28.69
C VAL A 16 12.66 6.33 -29.05
N ALA A 17 13.68 5.80 -28.40
CA ALA A 17 14.04 4.38 -28.46
C ALA A 17 13.55 3.65 -27.21
N LEU A 18 13.09 2.40 -27.37
CA LEU A 18 12.69 1.51 -26.30
C LEU A 18 13.55 0.25 -26.38
N SER A 19 14.26 -0.07 -25.29
CA SER A 19 14.98 -1.33 -25.18
C SER A 19 14.03 -2.45 -24.77
N ALA A 20 14.22 -3.66 -25.30
CA ALA A 20 13.51 -4.85 -24.90
C ALA A 20 14.47 -5.86 -24.26
N GLY A 21 14.19 -6.26 -23.02
CA GLY A 21 14.91 -7.31 -22.31
C GLY A 21 14.12 -8.62 -22.32
N VAL A 22 14.80 -9.73 -22.54
CA VAL A 22 14.20 -11.06 -22.43
C VAL A 22 14.75 -11.76 -21.20
N GLN A 23 13.88 -12.10 -20.25
CA GLN A 23 14.23 -12.76 -18.99
C GLN A 23 13.63 -14.16 -18.93
N ARG A 24 14.32 -15.08 -18.25
CA ARG A 24 13.75 -16.38 -17.93
C ARG A 24 12.58 -16.21 -16.96
N MET A 25 11.46 -16.86 -17.26
CA MET A 25 10.27 -16.83 -16.43
C MET A 25 10.52 -17.52 -15.08
N VAL A 26 10.19 -16.86 -13.98
CA VAL A 26 10.19 -17.45 -12.63
C VAL A 26 8.86 -18.16 -12.40
N ARG A 27 8.90 -19.42 -11.96
CA ARG A 27 7.70 -20.25 -11.75
C ARG A 27 7.03 -19.94 -10.41
N SER A 28 6.65 -18.68 -10.22
CA SER A 28 5.92 -18.25 -9.01
C SER A 28 4.47 -18.72 -8.98
N ASP A 29 3.92 -19.14 -10.09
CA ASP A 29 2.62 -19.83 -10.17
C ASP A 29 2.56 -21.07 -9.25
N LEU A 30 3.70 -21.68 -8.96
CA LEU A 30 3.85 -22.84 -8.05
C LEU A 30 4.26 -22.41 -6.61
N ALA A 31 4.47 -21.14 -6.36
CA ALA A 31 4.92 -20.61 -5.08
C ALA A 31 4.26 -19.26 -4.76
N SER A 32 5.06 -18.21 -4.55
CA SER A 32 4.59 -16.88 -4.19
C SER A 32 5.37 -15.78 -4.91
N SER A 33 4.81 -14.59 -4.91
CA SER A 33 5.40 -13.39 -5.47
C SER A 33 4.85 -12.16 -4.77
N GLY A 34 5.45 -11.00 -5.02
CA GLY A 34 4.99 -9.76 -4.43
C GLY A 34 5.83 -8.57 -4.80
N VAL A 35 5.62 -7.50 -4.08
CA VAL A 35 6.40 -6.27 -4.17
C VAL A 35 7.02 -5.93 -2.83
N MET A 36 8.13 -5.22 -2.85
CA MET A 36 8.76 -4.70 -1.64
C MET A 36 9.28 -3.29 -1.87
N PHE A 37 9.25 -2.51 -0.80
CA PHE A 37 9.75 -1.15 -0.79
C PHE A 37 10.87 -1.04 0.24
N SER A 38 11.95 -0.37 -0.13
CA SER A 38 13.04 -0.12 0.81
C SER A 38 12.78 1.05 1.77
N ILE A 39 11.53 1.42 1.96
CA ILE A 39 11.03 2.47 2.85
C ILE A 39 9.59 2.11 3.26
N ASP A 40 9.10 2.60 4.41
CA ASP A 40 7.68 2.56 4.67
C ASP A 40 6.96 3.61 3.82
N THR A 41 6.07 3.16 2.94
CA THR A 41 5.37 4.01 1.97
C THR A 41 4.29 4.90 2.59
N GLU A 42 3.91 4.67 3.86
CA GLU A 42 2.92 5.48 4.58
C GLU A 42 3.58 6.65 5.31
N SER A 43 4.55 6.36 6.17
CA SER A 43 5.21 7.36 7.00
C SER A 43 6.45 7.99 6.36
N GLY A 44 7.04 7.33 5.36
CA GLY A 44 8.35 7.70 4.82
C GLY A 44 9.51 7.27 5.72
N PHE A 45 9.28 6.41 6.72
CA PHE A 45 10.33 5.90 7.60
C PHE A 45 11.28 4.99 6.81
N ASP A 46 12.55 5.38 6.71
CA ASP A 46 13.56 4.80 5.83
C ASP A 46 14.35 3.63 6.45
N GLN A 47 14.15 3.34 7.76
CA GLN A 47 14.89 2.28 8.44
C GLN A 47 14.19 0.91 8.38
N VAL A 48 13.19 0.75 7.50
CA VAL A 48 12.51 -0.53 7.28
C VAL A 48 12.44 -0.89 5.80
N VAL A 49 12.31 -2.20 5.53
CA VAL A 49 11.85 -2.73 4.26
C VAL A 49 10.44 -3.24 4.46
N PHE A 50 9.50 -2.77 3.64
CA PHE A 50 8.12 -3.24 3.59
C PHE A 50 7.98 -4.27 2.46
N ILE A 51 7.46 -5.46 2.76
CA ILE A 51 7.35 -6.57 1.82
C ILE A 51 5.91 -7.06 1.80
N THR A 52 5.32 -7.19 0.62
CA THR A 52 4.04 -7.87 0.43
C THR A 52 4.25 -9.19 -0.28
N SER A 53 3.37 -10.17 -0.01
CA SER A 53 3.46 -11.51 -0.57
C SER A 53 2.09 -12.16 -0.76
N ALA A 54 1.86 -12.79 -1.90
CA ALA A 54 0.70 -13.63 -2.14
C ALA A 54 1.07 -14.87 -2.96
N TRP A 55 0.20 -15.85 -2.96
CA TRP A 55 0.37 -17.07 -3.76
C TRP A 55 0.18 -16.79 -5.26
N GLY A 56 0.99 -17.43 -6.10
CA GLY A 56 0.87 -17.35 -7.55
C GLY A 56 1.67 -16.24 -8.21
N LEU A 57 1.26 -15.86 -9.42
CA LEU A 57 1.91 -14.82 -10.24
C LEU A 57 1.69 -13.42 -9.64
N GLY A 58 2.71 -12.57 -9.74
CA GLY A 58 2.74 -11.23 -9.13
C GLY A 58 1.70 -10.24 -9.66
N GLU A 59 1.14 -10.48 -10.83
CA GLU A 59 0.13 -9.62 -11.43
C GLU A 59 -1.04 -9.34 -10.49
N MET A 60 -1.50 -10.33 -9.70
CA MET A 60 -2.60 -10.17 -8.76
C MET A 60 -2.27 -9.20 -7.61
N VAL A 61 -1.01 -9.15 -7.18
CA VAL A 61 -0.55 -8.22 -6.14
C VAL A 61 -0.42 -6.81 -6.73
N VAL A 62 0.22 -6.68 -7.88
CA VAL A 62 0.44 -5.40 -8.56
C VAL A 62 -0.88 -4.73 -8.96
N GLN A 63 -1.86 -5.50 -9.45
CA GLN A 63 -3.19 -5.00 -9.76
C GLN A 63 -4.06 -4.72 -8.52
N GLY A 64 -3.64 -5.15 -7.32
CA GLY A 64 -4.43 -5.02 -6.10
C GLY A 64 -5.65 -5.95 -6.04
N ALA A 65 -5.65 -7.01 -6.86
CA ALA A 65 -6.76 -7.97 -6.91
C ALA A 65 -6.78 -8.95 -5.73
N VAL A 66 -5.73 -8.97 -4.94
CA VAL A 66 -5.57 -9.83 -3.76
C VAL A 66 -5.14 -9.00 -2.55
N ASN A 67 -5.59 -9.38 -1.36
CA ASN A 67 -5.09 -8.82 -0.10
C ASN A 67 -3.90 -9.68 0.35
N PRO A 68 -2.65 -9.19 0.20
CA PRO A 68 -1.44 -9.97 0.45
C PRO A 68 -1.08 -10.04 1.93
N ASP A 69 -0.16 -10.94 2.29
CA ASP A 69 0.58 -10.85 3.54
C ASP A 69 1.50 -9.62 3.51
N GLU A 70 1.74 -9.01 4.67
CA GLU A 70 2.59 -7.84 4.83
C GLU A 70 3.65 -8.10 5.90
N PHE A 71 4.89 -7.67 5.64
CA PHE A 71 6.01 -7.84 6.54
C PHE A 71 6.81 -6.54 6.61
N TYR A 72 7.27 -6.20 7.82
CA TYR A 72 8.22 -5.10 8.04
C TYR A 72 9.52 -5.65 8.59
N VAL A 73 10.62 -5.30 7.97
CA VAL A 73 11.97 -5.72 8.35
C VAL A 73 12.81 -4.50 8.72
N HIS A 74 13.33 -4.44 9.94
CA HIS A 74 14.15 -3.33 10.41
C HIS A 74 15.58 -3.46 9.91
N LYS A 75 16.04 -2.51 9.08
CA LYS A 75 17.34 -2.55 8.41
C LYS A 75 18.54 -2.61 9.35
N PRO A 76 18.62 -1.79 10.43
CA PRO A 76 19.76 -1.86 11.36
C PRO A 76 19.86 -3.21 12.07
N THR A 77 18.73 -3.80 12.47
CA THR A 77 18.70 -5.13 13.11
C THR A 77 19.12 -6.22 12.12
N LEU A 78 18.69 -6.11 10.86
CA LEU A 78 19.10 -7.01 9.79
C LEU A 78 20.61 -6.94 9.53
N ALA A 79 21.17 -5.72 9.46
CA ALA A 79 22.59 -5.50 9.29
C ALA A 79 23.43 -6.07 10.43
N ALA A 80 22.88 -6.07 11.67
CA ALA A 80 23.50 -6.68 12.84
C ALA A 80 23.40 -8.23 12.87
N GLY A 81 22.79 -8.85 11.85
CA GLY A 81 22.63 -10.31 11.77
C GLY A 81 21.64 -10.89 12.80
N ARG A 82 20.72 -10.08 13.31
CA ARG A 82 19.71 -10.48 14.30
C ARG A 82 18.34 -10.69 13.64
N PRO A 83 17.39 -11.42 14.27
CA PRO A 83 16.01 -11.50 13.79
C PRO A 83 15.42 -10.10 13.61
N ALA A 84 15.10 -9.74 12.38
CA ALA A 84 14.79 -8.36 11.99
C ALA A 84 13.34 -8.13 11.54
N VAL A 85 12.51 -9.18 11.45
CA VAL A 85 11.08 -9.07 11.16
C VAL A 85 10.38 -8.49 12.39
N VAL A 86 10.00 -7.21 12.32
CA VAL A 86 9.38 -6.50 13.45
C VAL A 86 7.86 -6.55 13.44
N ARG A 87 7.27 -6.81 12.27
CA ARG A 87 5.81 -6.92 12.10
C ARG A 87 5.48 -7.83 10.95
N ARG A 88 4.37 -8.55 11.08
CA ARG A 88 3.75 -9.34 10.04
C ARG A 88 2.23 -9.33 10.19
N THR A 89 1.55 -9.16 9.07
CA THR A 89 0.08 -9.16 9.00
C THR A 89 -0.34 -10.15 7.94
N MET A 90 -1.24 -11.05 8.30
CA MET A 90 -1.74 -12.07 7.38
C MET A 90 -2.82 -11.48 6.48
N GLY A 91 -2.64 -11.61 5.17
CA GLY A 91 -3.65 -11.25 4.17
C GLY A 91 -4.67 -12.36 3.94
N SER A 92 -5.82 -12.02 3.37
CA SER A 92 -6.86 -13.02 3.08
C SER A 92 -6.49 -13.96 1.92
N LYS A 93 -5.65 -13.53 0.99
CA LYS A 93 -5.10 -14.29 -0.15
C LYS A 93 -6.12 -15.23 -0.83
N LYS A 94 -7.34 -14.74 -1.08
CA LYS A 94 -8.48 -15.58 -1.53
C LYS A 94 -8.24 -16.24 -2.88
N ILE A 95 -7.57 -15.52 -3.81
CA ILE A 95 -7.36 -15.93 -5.19
C ILE A 95 -5.88 -15.88 -5.55
N ARG A 96 -5.49 -16.66 -6.54
CA ARG A 96 -4.16 -16.64 -7.16
C ARG A 96 -4.27 -16.78 -8.68
N MET A 97 -3.28 -16.27 -9.39
CA MET A 97 -3.12 -16.49 -10.82
C MET A 97 -2.02 -17.53 -11.06
N ILE A 98 -2.32 -18.50 -11.91
CA ILE A 98 -1.37 -19.55 -12.31
C ILE A 98 -1.38 -19.72 -13.83
N TYR A 99 -0.38 -20.40 -14.40
CA TYR A 99 -0.43 -20.76 -15.81
C TYR A 99 -1.55 -21.76 -16.09
N ALA A 100 -2.29 -21.51 -17.18
CA ALA A 100 -3.30 -22.45 -17.65
C ALA A 100 -2.64 -23.70 -18.25
N PRO A 101 -3.23 -24.88 -18.11
CA PRO A 101 -2.80 -26.06 -18.85
C PRO A 101 -2.89 -25.78 -20.36
N THR A 102 -1.92 -26.25 -21.12
CA THR A 102 -1.59 -25.93 -22.52
C THR A 102 -2.69 -26.16 -23.58
N GLN A 103 -3.91 -26.49 -23.23
CA GLN A 103 -4.97 -26.88 -24.18
C GLN A 103 -6.06 -25.84 -24.45
N GLU A 104 -6.11 -24.72 -23.74
CA GLU A 104 -7.07 -23.66 -24.05
C GLU A 104 -6.42 -22.62 -24.97
N HIS A 105 -6.81 -22.63 -26.24
CA HIS A 105 -6.38 -21.65 -27.22
C HIS A 105 -6.69 -20.22 -26.75
N GLY A 106 -5.63 -19.45 -26.49
CA GLY A 106 -5.70 -17.99 -26.20
C GLY A 106 -5.62 -17.58 -24.73
N LYS A 107 -5.74 -18.47 -23.76
CA LYS A 107 -5.56 -18.13 -22.33
C LYS A 107 -4.31 -18.83 -21.78
N GLN A 108 -3.27 -18.02 -21.54
CA GLN A 108 -2.01 -18.52 -20.97
C GLN A 108 -2.03 -18.61 -19.44
N VAL A 109 -2.96 -17.91 -18.79
CA VAL A 109 -3.14 -17.85 -17.33
C VAL A 109 -4.60 -18.06 -16.93
N LYS A 110 -4.81 -18.53 -15.72
CA LYS A 110 -6.13 -18.64 -15.08
C LYS A 110 -6.07 -18.14 -13.65
N ILE A 111 -7.20 -17.63 -13.16
CA ILE A 111 -7.40 -17.28 -11.76
C ILE A 111 -8.15 -18.44 -11.10
N GLU A 112 -7.71 -18.81 -9.91
CA GLU A 112 -8.35 -19.86 -9.10
C GLU A 112 -8.33 -19.49 -7.63
N ASP A 113 -9.24 -20.09 -6.85
CA ASP A 113 -9.27 -19.92 -5.40
C ASP A 113 -8.06 -20.58 -4.74
N VAL A 114 -7.53 -19.91 -3.72
CA VAL A 114 -6.47 -20.48 -2.88
C VAL A 114 -7.11 -21.38 -1.82
N PRO A 115 -6.64 -22.63 -1.67
CA PRO A 115 -7.12 -23.52 -0.62
C PRO A 115 -6.99 -22.93 0.77
N GLN A 116 -7.97 -23.17 1.65
CA GLN A 116 -8.03 -22.60 2.99
C GLN A 116 -6.74 -22.81 3.79
N GLU A 117 -6.17 -24.01 3.75
CA GLU A 117 -4.89 -24.35 4.43
C GLU A 117 -3.72 -23.45 3.99
N GLN A 118 -3.71 -22.98 2.74
CA GLN A 118 -2.70 -22.04 2.24
C GLN A 118 -3.03 -20.60 2.62
N ARG A 119 -4.31 -20.25 2.74
CA ARG A 119 -4.75 -18.91 3.17
C ARG A 119 -4.43 -18.66 4.62
N ASP A 120 -4.51 -19.69 5.47
CA ASP A 120 -4.31 -19.62 6.93
C ASP A 120 -2.83 -19.66 7.36
N ARG A 121 -1.91 -19.54 6.40
CA ARG A 121 -0.48 -19.43 6.65
C ARG A 121 0.16 -18.33 5.83
N PHE A 122 1.27 -17.80 6.32
CA PHE A 122 2.08 -16.86 5.56
C PHE A 122 2.66 -17.54 4.31
N SER A 123 2.71 -16.78 3.21
CA SER A 123 3.23 -17.23 1.92
C SER A 123 4.77 -17.18 1.83
N LEU A 124 5.42 -16.58 2.85
CA LEU A 124 6.87 -16.56 3.07
C LEU A 124 7.19 -16.97 4.49
N THR A 125 8.37 -17.56 4.68
CA THR A 125 9.00 -17.77 5.98
C THR A 125 9.78 -16.53 6.41
N ASP A 126 10.05 -16.36 7.72
CA ASP A 126 10.85 -15.25 8.23
C ASP A 126 12.27 -15.22 7.62
N ALA A 127 12.85 -16.38 7.29
CA ALA A 127 14.15 -16.47 6.63
C ALA A 127 14.11 -15.89 5.21
N GLU A 128 13.07 -16.22 4.44
CA GLU A 128 12.86 -15.70 3.09
C GLU A 128 12.56 -14.19 3.10
N VAL A 129 11.76 -13.72 4.08
CA VAL A 129 11.50 -12.29 4.28
C VAL A 129 12.80 -11.53 4.54
N GLN A 130 13.68 -12.05 5.40
CA GLN A 130 14.97 -11.42 5.68
C GLN A 130 15.93 -11.49 4.48
N GLU A 131 15.89 -12.54 3.67
CA GLU A 131 16.66 -12.64 2.44
C GLU A 131 16.25 -11.58 1.43
N LEU A 132 14.93 -11.43 1.19
CA LEU A 132 14.39 -10.36 0.33
C LEU A 132 14.77 -8.97 0.85
N ALA A 133 14.68 -8.75 2.15
CA ALA A 133 15.07 -7.48 2.76
C ALA A 133 16.56 -7.15 2.56
N LYS A 134 17.45 -8.15 2.64
CA LYS A 134 18.89 -7.96 2.33
C LYS A 134 19.10 -7.54 0.88
N GLN A 135 18.38 -8.16 -0.05
CA GLN A 135 18.44 -7.80 -1.47
C GLN A 135 17.91 -6.36 -1.69
N ALA A 136 16.80 -5.99 -1.04
CA ALA A 136 16.26 -4.63 -1.13
C ALA A 136 17.24 -3.56 -0.62
N VAL A 137 17.88 -3.80 0.52
CA VAL A 137 18.91 -2.90 1.08
C VAL A 137 20.12 -2.79 0.15
N GLN A 138 20.54 -3.89 -0.48
CA GLN A 138 21.63 -3.87 -1.45
C GLN A 138 21.28 -3.06 -2.69
N ILE A 139 20.07 -3.20 -3.21
CA ILE A 139 19.57 -2.45 -4.37
C ILE A 139 19.45 -0.96 -4.02
N GLU A 140 18.85 -0.62 -2.89
CA GLU A 140 18.76 0.77 -2.40
C GLU A 140 20.15 1.42 -2.29
N LYS A 141 21.10 0.70 -1.69
CA LYS A 141 22.49 1.19 -1.58
C LYS A 141 23.13 1.42 -2.95
N HIS A 142 22.84 0.56 -3.92
CA HIS A 142 23.37 0.70 -5.28
C HIS A 142 22.85 1.95 -5.99
N TYR A 143 21.52 2.21 -5.87
CA TYR A 143 20.90 3.36 -6.53
C TYR A 143 20.91 4.65 -5.69
N GLY A 144 21.27 4.57 -4.40
CA GLY A 144 21.36 5.71 -3.48
C GLY A 144 20.02 6.38 -3.17
N ARG A 145 18.92 5.66 -3.29
CA ARG A 145 17.56 6.14 -3.02
C ARG A 145 16.59 5.00 -2.71
N PRO A 146 15.43 5.27 -2.07
CA PRO A 146 14.39 4.27 -1.87
C PRO A 146 13.92 3.65 -3.18
N MET A 147 13.62 2.36 -3.14
CA MET A 147 13.30 1.56 -4.31
C MET A 147 11.98 0.81 -4.13
N ASP A 148 11.23 0.70 -5.22
CA ASP A 148 10.08 -0.19 -5.44
C ASP A 148 10.58 -1.40 -6.24
N ILE A 149 10.37 -2.60 -5.71
CA ILE A 149 11.02 -3.82 -6.20
C ILE A 149 9.98 -4.92 -6.32
N GLU A 150 9.85 -5.50 -7.50
CA GLU A 150 9.08 -6.71 -7.73
C GLU A 150 9.96 -7.95 -7.53
N TRP A 151 9.44 -8.94 -6.84
CA TRP A 151 10.13 -10.20 -6.57
C TRP A 151 9.23 -11.40 -6.81
N ALA A 152 9.85 -12.57 -7.06
CA ALA A 152 9.14 -13.82 -7.24
C ALA A 152 9.95 -15.01 -6.68
N LYS A 153 9.26 -15.99 -6.09
CA LYS A 153 9.82 -17.27 -5.65
C LYS A 153 9.55 -18.33 -6.69
N ASP A 154 10.58 -19.03 -7.12
CA ASP A 154 10.46 -20.15 -8.03
C ASP A 154 10.02 -21.42 -7.29
N GLY A 155 8.85 -21.95 -7.63
CA GLY A 155 8.29 -23.12 -6.96
C GLY A 155 9.03 -24.43 -7.23
N ASN A 156 9.85 -24.51 -8.30
CA ASN A 156 10.65 -25.71 -8.58
C ASN A 156 11.95 -25.74 -7.75
N THR A 157 12.55 -24.60 -7.52
CA THR A 157 13.86 -24.49 -6.86
C THR A 157 13.80 -23.90 -5.45
N GLY A 158 12.68 -23.24 -5.08
CA GLY A 158 12.52 -22.50 -3.85
C GLY A 158 13.31 -21.20 -3.79
N LYS A 159 14.03 -20.82 -4.86
CA LYS A 159 14.86 -19.61 -4.88
C LYS A 159 14.05 -18.35 -5.09
N LEU A 160 14.49 -17.26 -4.46
CA LEU A 160 13.95 -15.92 -4.61
C LEU A 160 14.69 -15.17 -5.72
N PHE A 161 13.93 -14.41 -6.52
CA PHE A 161 14.45 -13.63 -7.65
C PHE A 161 13.88 -12.22 -7.62
N ILE A 162 14.73 -11.24 -7.91
CA ILE A 162 14.29 -9.88 -8.23
C ILE A 162 13.86 -9.85 -9.69
N VAL A 163 12.66 -9.37 -9.94
CA VAL A 163 12.06 -9.30 -11.28
C VAL A 163 12.19 -7.90 -11.87
N GLN A 164 11.94 -6.89 -11.05
CA GLN A 164 12.06 -5.47 -11.44
C GLN A 164 12.49 -4.65 -10.24
N ALA A 165 13.22 -3.55 -10.49
CA ALA A 165 13.51 -2.52 -9.51
C ALA A 165 13.39 -1.15 -10.16
N ARG A 166 12.70 -0.22 -9.49
CA ARG A 166 12.55 1.17 -9.92
C ARG A 166 12.62 2.11 -8.72
N PRO A 167 13.05 3.37 -8.92
CA PRO A 167 13.01 4.35 -7.85
C PRO A 167 11.61 4.52 -7.29
N GLU A 168 11.51 4.55 -5.96
CA GLU A 168 10.27 4.92 -5.28
C GLU A 168 10.07 6.43 -5.36
N THR A 169 8.83 6.84 -5.59
CA THR A 169 8.45 8.26 -5.75
C THR A 169 7.80 8.84 -4.50
N VAL A 170 7.78 8.12 -3.38
CA VAL A 170 7.30 8.66 -2.10
C VAL A 170 8.14 9.89 -1.75
N ARG A 171 7.54 11.04 -1.90
CA ARG A 171 8.11 12.29 -1.39
C ARG A 171 8.09 12.18 0.13
N SER A 172 9.27 12.26 0.75
CA SER A 172 9.36 12.65 2.15
C SER A 172 8.51 13.91 2.30
N ARG A 173 7.34 13.76 2.94
CA ARG A 173 6.42 14.88 3.17
C ARG A 173 7.19 15.91 3.96
N GLY A 174 7.37 17.08 3.36
CA GLY A 174 8.11 18.17 3.97
C GLY A 174 7.52 18.55 5.34
N GLN A 175 8.32 19.11 6.14
CA GLN A 175 8.25 19.79 7.44
C GLN A 175 6.89 20.20 8.08
N VAL A 176 5.73 19.87 7.47
CA VAL A 176 4.41 20.16 8.02
C VAL A 176 3.70 18.86 8.37
N MET A 177 3.43 18.68 9.65
CA MET A 177 2.62 17.57 10.16
C MET A 177 1.18 18.03 10.28
N GLU A 178 0.27 17.38 9.56
CA GLU A 178 -1.17 17.50 9.74
C GLU A 178 -1.68 16.38 10.65
N ARG A 179 -2.36 16.74 11.71
CA ARG A 179 -3.02 15.79 12.60
C ARG A 179 -4.53 15.95 12.48
N TYR A 180 -5.16 14.90 12.01
CA TYR A 180 -6.60 14.75 11.96
C TYR A 180 -7.10 14.12 13.26
N THR A 181 -8.17 14.66 13.83
CA THR A 181 -8.79 14.14 15.04
C THR A 181 -10.30 14.10 14.84
N LEU A 182 -10.87 12.89 14.95
CA LEU A 182 -12.31 12.68 14.92
C LEU A 182 -12.91 13.04 16.30
N HIS A 183 -13.96 13.84 16.33
CA HIS A 183 -14.59 14.32 17.58
C HIS A 183 -15.87 13.56 17.94
N ALA A 184 -16.41 12.76 17.01
CA ALA A 184 -17.63 12.00 17.23
C ALA A 184 -17.38 10.51 16.88
N GLN A 185 -18.03 9.63 17.61
CA GLN A 185 -18.11 8.22 17.23
C GLN A 185 -19.32 7.99 16.34
N GLY A 186 -19.14 7.34 15.20
CA GLY A 186 -20.18 6.99 14.25
C GLY A 186 -20.39 5.48 14.17
N LYS A 187 -21.49 5.08 13.51
CA LYS A 187 -21.71 3.67 13.16
C LYS A 187 -20.74 3.28 12.04
N ILE A 188 -19.92 2.27 12.27
CA ILE A 188 -19.02 1.73 11.26
C ILE A 188 -19.85 1.03 10.17
N VAL A 189 -19.67 1.44 8.92
CA VAL A 189 -20.30 0.86 7.73
C VAL A 189 -19.36 -0.13 7.04
N ALA A 190 -18.06 0.22 6.98
CA ALA A 190 -17.02 -0.63 6.43
C ALA A 190 -15.70 -0.37 7.14
N GLU A 191 -14.81 -1.35 7.10
CA GLU A 191 -13.45 -1.25 7.61
C GLU A 191 -12.48 -1.93 6.66
N GLY A 192 -11.23 -1.47 6.62
CA GLY A 192 -10.20 -2.01 5.77
C GLY A 192 -8.83 -1.46 6.15
N ARG A 193 -7.87 -1.53 5.25
CA ARG A 193 -6.54 -0.98 5.48
C ARG A 193 -6.53 0.52 5.24
N ALA A 194 -6.08 1.29 6.22
CA ALA A 194 -5.90 2.74 6.11
C ALA A 194 -4.74 3.09 5.16
N ILE A 195 -4.97 4.09 4.31
CA ILE A 195 -3.97 4.69 3.43
C ILE A 195 -3.87 6.18 3.75
N GLY A 196 -2.71 6.60 4.21
CA GLY A 196 -2.48 7.93 4.77
C GLY A 196 -3.05 8.09 6.18
N HIS A 197 -3.15 9.35 6.64
CA HIS A 197 -3.56 9.69 8.02
C HIS A 197 -4.71 10.71 8.03
N ARG A 198 -5.34 10.95 6.90
CA ARG A 198 -6.36 11.97 6.73
C ARG A 198 -7.76 11.42 6.99
N ILE A 199 -8.68 12.36 7.18
CA ILE A 199 -10.11 12.11 7.20
C ILE A 199 -10.72 12.83 6.01
N GLY A 200 -11.62 12.18 5.30
CA GLY A 200 -12.42 12.77 4.23
C GLY A 200 -13.88 12.41 4.40
N ALA A 201 -14.78 13.32 4.04
CA ALA A 201 -16.21 13.09 4.19
C ALA A 201 -16.96 13.59 2.96
N GLY A 202 -18.05 12.94 2.61
CA GLY A 202 -18.90 13.33 1.48
C GLY A 202 -19.94 12.27 1.13
N PRO A 203 -20.75 12.55 0.10
CA PRO A 203 -21.71 11.59 -0.41
C PRO A 203 -21.01 10.46 -1.17
N VAL A 204 -21.48 9.25 -0.97
CA VAL A 204 -20.99 8.04 -1.66
C VAL A 204 -21.38 8.05 -3.13
N LYS A 205 -20.43 7.66 -3.98
CA LYS A 205 -20.67 7.25 -5.37
C LYS A 205 -20.10 5.87 -5.59
N VAL A 206 -20.98 4.90 -5.77
CA VAL A 206 -20.60 3.53 -6.12
C VAL A 206 -20.39 3.47 -7.63
N ILE A 207 -19.16 3.20 -8.06
CA ILE A 207 -18.77 3.10 -9.46
C ILE A 207 -18.27 1.67 -9.70
N HIS A 208 -18.96 0.95 -10.57
CA HIS A 208 -18.63 -0.43 -10.90
C HIS A 208 -17.73 -0.55 -12.13
N ASP A 209 -17.84 0.40 -13.05
CA ASP A 209 -17.10 0.42 -14.32
C ASP A 209 -16.65 1.84 -14.66
N ILE A 210 -15.49 1.94 -15.31
CA ILE A 210 -14.89 3.24 -15.69
C ILE A 210 -15.80 4.07 -16.63
N SER A 211 -16.71 3.44 -17.35
CA SER A 211 -17.69 4.15 -18.18
C SER A 211 -18.66 5.03 -17.38
N GLU A 212 -18.81 4.76 -16.09
CA GLU A 212 -19.63 5.54 -15.16
C GLU A 212 -18.89 6.74 -14.52
N MET A 213 -17.66 7.01 -14.96
CA MET A 213 -16.78 8.05 -14.37
C MET A 213 -17.40 9.45 -14.32
N ASN A 214 -18.33 9.74 -15.21
CA ASN A 214 -19.01 11.05 -15.28
C ASN A 214 -19.96 11.28 -14.09
N ARG A 215 -20.29 10.26 -13.31
CA ARG A 215 -21.17 10.36 -12.14
C ARG A 215 -20.48 10.94 -10.92
N ILE A 216 -19.12 10.94 -10.88
CA ILE A 216 -18.35 11.46 -9.76
C ILE A 216 -18.22 12.98 -9.86
N GLU A 217 -18.56 13.67 -8.77
CA GLU A 217 -18.40 15.09 -8.60
C GLU A 217 -17.29 15.39 -7.56
N PRO A 218 -16.71 16.61 -7.57
CA PRO A 218 -15.74 17.01 -6.55
C PRO A 218 -16.35 16.93 -5.14
N GLY A 219 -15.66 16.23 -4.24
CA GLY A 219 -16.12 16.04 -2.86
C GLY A 219 -16.87 14.74 -2.60
N ASP A 220 -17.14 13.94 -3.63
CA ASP A 220 -17.75 12.63 -3.46
C ASP A 220 -16.75 11.61 -2.85
N VAL A 221 -17.26 10.61 -2.15
CA VAL A 221 -16.50 9.44 -1.72
C VAL A 221 -16.66 8.35 -2.77
N LEU A 222 -15.55 8.05 -3.46
CA LEU A 222 -15.50 6.98 -4.47
C LEU A 222 -15.53 5.62 -3.79
N VAL A 223 -16.52 4.80 -4.09
CA VAL A 223 -16.64 3.41 -3.63
C VAL A 223 -16.64 2.48 -4.84
N THR A 224 -15.70 1.54 -4.89
CA THR A 224 -15.54 0.63 -6.03
C THR A 224 -14.97 -0.73 -5.61
N ASP A 225 -15.00 -1.71 -6.48
CA ASP A 225 -14.39 -3.01 -6.23
C ASP A 225 -12.85 -2.91 -6.21
N MET A 226 -12.26 -2.32 -7.23
CA MET A 226 -10.82 -2.03 -7.36
C MET A 226 -10.61 -0.91 -8.39
N THR A 227 -9.42 -0.33 -8.43
CA THR A 227 -9.05 0.68 -9.43
C THR A 227 -7.87 0.23 -10.28
N ASP A 228 -7.76 0.79 -11.46
CA ASP A 228 -6.63 0.68 -12.38
C ASP A 228 -6.19 2.09 -12.85
N PRO A 229 -5.10 2.23 -13.64
CA PRO A 229 -4.59 3.55 -14.06
C PRO A 229 -5.60 4.45 -14.81
N ASP A 230 -6.63 3.89 -15.43
CA ASP A 230 -7.64 4.68 -16.15
C ASP A 230 -8.60 5.41 -15.16
N TRP A 231 -8.58 5.06 -13.86
CA TRP A 231 -9.41 5.68 -12.81
C TRP A 231 -8.81 6.97 -12.21
N GLU A 232 -7.55 7.28 -12.47
CA GLU A 232 -6.88 8.46 -11.89
C GLU A 232 -7.66 9.78 -12.05
N PRO A 233 -8.31 10.08 -13.21
CA PRO A 233 -9.05 11.33 -13.37
C PRO A 233 -10.21 11.50 -12.40
N ILE A 234 -10.90 10.42 -12.02
CA ILE A 234 -12.01 10.49 -11.06
C ILE A 234 -11.52 10.44 -9.61
N MET A 235 -10.43 9.74 -9.36
CA MET A 235 -9.81 9.71 -8.03
C MET A 235 -9.36 11.12 -7.60
N LYS A 236 -8.92 11.97 -8.52
CA LYS A 236 -8.56 13.38 -8.26
C LYS A 236 -9.72 14.25 -7.77
N LYS A 237 -10.96 13.87 -8.07
CA LYS A 237 -12.16 14.60 -7.61
C LYS A 237 -12.65 14.11 -6.25
N ALA A 238 -12.30 12.90 -5.87
CA ALA A 238 -12.81 12.26 -4.68
C ALA A 238 -12.30 12.91 -3.39
N ALA A 239 -13.17 13.06 -2.40
CA ALA A 239 -12.81 13.44 -1.04
C ALA A 239 -12.14 12.27 -0.29
N ALA A 240 -12.49 11.04 -0.65
CA ALA A 240 -11.92 9.80 -0.13
C ALA A 240 -12.18 8.64 -1.11
N ILE A 241 -11.43 7.55 -0.94
CA ILE A 241 -11.57 6.34 -1.76
C ILE A 241 -11.79 5.14 -0.86
N VAL A 242 -12.73 4.26 -1.26
CA VAL A 242 -13.01 2.99 -0.57
C VAL A 242 -13.04 1.88 -1.60
N THR A 243 -12.28 0.79 -1.36
CA THR A 243 -12.27 -0.35 -2.27
C THR A 243 -12.56 -1.67 -1.56
N ASN A 244 -13.25 -2.58 -2.26
CA ASN A 244 -13.47 -3.93 -1.74
C ASN A 244 -12.17 -4.73 -1.67
N ARG A 245 -11.32 -4.58 -2.69
CA ARG A 245 -10.06 -5.32 -2.84
C ARG A 245 -8.86 -4.41 -2.81
N GLY A 246 -7.71 -4.99 -2.49
CA GLY A 246 -6.42 -4.35 -2.50
C GLY A 246 -5.77 -4.27 -1.13
N GLY A 247 -4.48 -3.98 -1.14
CA GLY A 247 -3.64 -3.71 0.01
C GLY A 247 -2.89 -2.39 -0.17
N ARG A 248 -1.89 -2.13 0.67
CA ARG A 248 -1.10 -0.89 0.65
C ARG A 248 -0.34 -0.62 -0.64
N THR A 249 -0.18 -1.62 -1.49
CA THR A 249 0.55 -1.55 -2.76
C THR A 249 -0.35 -1.55 -3.99
N CYS A 250 -1.68 -1.58 -3.82
CA CYS A 250 -2.61 -1.51 -4.94
C CYS A 250 -2.64 -0.11 -5.57
N HIS A 251 -3.14 -0.03 -6.79
CA HIS A 251 -3.23 1.24 -7.53
C HIS A 251 -3.99 2.32 -6.73
N ALA A 252 -5.13 1.97 -6.11
CA ALA A 252 -5.89 2.91 -5.27
C ALA A 252 -5.03 3.51 -4.15
N ALA A 253 -4.22 2.69 -3.49
CA ALA A 253 -3.34 3.13 -2.40
C ALA A 253 -2.22 4.05 -2.90
N ILE A 254 -1.59 3.71 -4.02
CA ILE A 254 -0.50 4.52 -4.61
C ILE A 254 -1.03 5.91 -4.99
N ILE A 255 -2.10 5.96 -5.76
CA ILE A 255 -2.67 7.23 -6.22
C ILE A 255 -3.25 8.05 -5.05
N ALA A 256 -3.89 7.43 -4.06
CA ALA A 256 -4.38 8.13 -2.87
C ALA A 256 -3.24 8.84 -2.11
N ARG A 257 -2.06 8.20 -1.99
CA ARG A 257 -0.85 8.83 -1.40
C ARG A 257 -0.35 10.00 -2.23
N GLU A 258 -0.24 9.83 -3.54
CA GLU A 258 0.22 10.88 -4.44
C GLU A 258 -0.71 12.11 -4.40
N LEU A 259 -2.01 11.88 -4.39
CA LEU A 259 -3.02 12.93 -4.31
C LEU A 259 -3.20 13.49 -2.88
N GLY A 260 -2.72 12.78 -1.87
CA GLY A 260 -2.87 13.17 -0.47
C GLY A 260 -4.31 13.07 0.04
N ILE A 261 -5.13 12.17 -0.50
CA ILE A 261 -6.50 11.89 -0.06
C ILE A 261 -6.56 10.60 0.76
N PRO A 262 -7.45 10.48 1.76
CA PRO A 262 -7.60 9.26 2.52
C PRO A 262 -8.19 8.15 1.66
N ALA A 263 -7.70 6.91 1.85
CA ALA A 263 -8.34 5.76 1.26
C ALA A 263 -8.39 4.59 2.24
N VAL A 264 -9.47 3.81 2.16
CA VAL A 264 -9.64 2.55 2.90
C VAL A 264 -9.78 1.43 1.89
N VAL A 265 -8.80 0.53 1.87
CA VAL A 265 -8.73 -0.53 0.86
C VAL A 265 -8.91 -1.91 1.49
N GLY A 266 -9.40 -2.87 0.70
CA GLY A 266 -9.58 -4.24 1.17
C GLY A 266 -10.78 -4.44 2.09
N CYS A 267 -11.84 -3.64 1.95
CA CYS A 267 -13.06 -3.71 2.78
C CYS A 267 -13.92 -4.95 2.55
N GLY A 268 -13.72 -5.67 1.46
CA GLY A 268 -14.45 -6.90 1.13
C GLY A 268 -15.76 -6.67 0.38
N ASP A 269 -16.70 -5.95 0.96
CA ASP A 269 -18.08 -5.79 0.47
C ASP A 269 -18.63 -4.34 0.56
N ALA A 270 -17.75 -3.36 0.55
CA ALA A 270 -18.11 -1.94 0.67
C ALA A 270 -19.12 -1.48 -0.40
N THR A 271 -18.99 -1.98 -1.64
CA THR A 271 -19.92 -1.67 -2.75
C THR A 271 -21.34 -2.20 -2.54
N GLU A 272 -21.52 -3.21 -1.68
CA GLU A 272 -22.81 -3.77 -1.32
C GLU A 272 -23.43 -3.08 -0.11
N ARG A 273 -22.59 -2.63 0.83
CA ARG A 273 -23.03 -2.00 2.09
C ARG A 273 -23.37 -0.53 1.94
N MET A 274 -22.76 0.16 1.00
CA MET A 274 -22.95 1.60 0.79
C MET A 274 -23.80 1.86 -0.45
N LYS A 275 -24.58 2.96 -0.40
CA LYS A 275 -25.47 3.35 -1.48
C LYS A 275 -25.12 4.77 -1.96
N ASP A 276 -25.36 5.01 -3.24
CA ASP A 276 -25.23 6.34 -3.84
C ASP A 276 -25.97 7.40 -3.04
N GLY A 277 -25.30 8.54 -2.82
CA GLY A 277 -25.84 9.68 -2.09
C GLY A 277 -25.85 9.52 -0.56
N GLN A 278 -25.48 8.37 -0.02
CA GLN A 278 -25.28 8.20 1.41
C GLN A 278 -24.09 9.02 1.89
N ASN A 279 -24.28 9.87 2.89
CA ASN A 279 -23.15 10.59 3.50
C ASN A 279 -22.32 9.66 4.37
N VAL A 280 -21.01 9.74 4.22
CA VAL A 280 -20.06 8.97 5.02
C VAL A 280 -18.84 9.79 5.40
N THR A 281 -18.16 9.36 6.45
CA THR A 281 -16.84 9.86 6.86
C THR A 281 -15.84 8.72 6.78
N VAL A 282 -14.78 8.91 6.00
CA VAL A 282 -13.68 7.95 5.82
C VAL A 282 -12.51 8.41 6.67
N SER A 283 -12.17 7.65 7.71
CA SER A 283 -11.09 7.96 8.65
C SER A 283 -9.92 7.02 8.46
N CYS A 284 -8.75 7.60 8.20
CA CYS A 284 -7.46 6.92 8.24
C CYS A 284 -6.59 7.43 9.42
N ALA A 285 -7.17 8.17 10.37
CA ALA A 285 -6.43 8.81 11.45
C ALA A 285 -6.30 7.95 12.73
N GLU A 286 -6.86 6.75 12.74
CA GLU A 286 -7.00 5.90 13.93
C GLU A 286 -6.01 4.73 13.98
N GLY A 287 -5.04 4.71 13.09
CA GLY A 287 -4.01 3.67 13.00
C GLY A 287 -4.03 2.94 11.66
N ASP A 288 -3.66 1.67 11.64
CA ASP A 288 -3.55 0.87 10.42
C ASP A 288 -4.90 0.46 9.84
N THR A 289 -5.93 0.38 10.68
CA THR A 289 -7.29 0.11 10.25
C THR A 289 -7.97 1.44 9.87
N GLY A 290 -8.47 1.50 8.66
CA GLY A 290 -9.31 2.60 8.18
C GLY A 290 -10.77 2.26 8.38
N TYR A 291 -11.54 3.26 8.80
CA TYR A 291 -12.96 3.11 9.06
C TYR A 291 -13.78 4.00 8.14
N VAL A 292 -14.91 3.47 7.70
CA VAL A 292 -15.96 4.25 7.03
C VAL A 292 -17.13 4.35 7.99
N TYR A 293 -17.45 5.54 8.42
CA TYR A 293 -18.55 5.82 9.33
C TYR A 293 -19.76 6.32 8.57
N ALA A 294 -20.96 5.94 9.01
CA ALA A 294 -22.21 6.56 8.56
C ALA A 294 -22.23 8.04 8.96
N ASP A 295 -22.83 8.86 8.09
CA ASP A 295 -22.99 10.30 8.24
C ASP A 295 -21.68 11.12 8.17
N ILE A 296 -21.82 12.43 8.09
CA ILE A 296 -20.70 13.36 8.15
C ILE A 296 -20.41 13.65 9.62
N LEU A 297 -19.26 13.15 10.09
CA LEU A 297 -18.81 13.34 11.46
C LEU A 297 -17.91 14.58 11.57
N ASP A 298 -17.96 15.24 12.72
CA ASP A 298 -17.10 16.37 13.02
C ASP A 298 -15.66 15.92 13.28
N PHE A 299 -14.70 16.60 12.64
CA PHE A 299 -13.28 16.37 12.83
C PHE A 299 -12.49 17.67 12.72
N SER A 300 -11.34 17.73 13.34
CA SER A 300 -10.41 18.86 13.23
C SER A 300 -9.08 18.47 12.61
N VAL A 301 -8.44 19.47 12.00
CA VAL A 301 -7.10 19.36 11.42
C VAL A 301 -6.20 20.37 12.11
N LYS A 302 -5.13 19.89 12.74
CA LYS A 302 -4.05 20.73 13.27
C LYS A 302 -2.83 20.58 12.40
N SER A 303 -2.35 21.67 11.83
CA SER A 303 -1.09 21.73 11.10
C SER A 303 0.00 22.28 12.03
N SER A 304 1.12 21.57 12.10
CA SER A 304 2.31 21.98 12.85
C SER A 304 3.52 21.92 11.93
N SER A 305 4.32 22.98 11.87
CA SER A 305 5.62 22.95 11.23
C SER A 305 6.58 22.17 12.11
N ILE A 306 7.32 21.23 11.50
CA ILE A 306 8.41 20.51 12.18
C ILE A 306 9.68 21.25 11.82
N ASP A 307 9.99 22.32 12.58
CA ASP A 307 11.28 22.99 12.48
C ASP A 307 12.35 22.15 13.15
N GLU A 308 13.61 22.38 12.79
CA GLU A 308 14.73 21.73 13.45
C GLU A 308 14.64 21.98 14.97
N MET A 309 14.65 20.91 15.74
CA MET A 309 14.63 21.01 17.19
C MET A 309 15.96 21.59 17.66
N PRO A 310 15.98 22.68 18.46
CA PRO A 310 17.21 23.23 18.97
C PRO A 310 17.92 22.21 19.89
N ASP A 311 19.24 22.30 19.96
CA ASP A 311 20.02 21.52 20.90
C ASP A 311 19.57 21.84 22.34
N LEU A 312 19.02 20.86 23.01
CA LEU A 312 18.53 20.99 24.39
C LEU A 312 19.44 20.25 25.36
N PRO A 313 19.66 20.79 26.57
CA PRO A 313 20.50 20.15 27.58
C PRO A 313 19.84 18.90 28.20
N LEU A 314 18.67 18.49 27.69
CA LEU A 314 17.92 17.32 28.16
C LEU A 314 17.33 16.56 26.96
N LYS A 315 17.09 15.27 27.15
CA LYS A 315 16.55 14.39 26.13
C LYS A 315 15.03 14.48 26.08
N ILE A 316 14.48 14.79 24.91
CA ILE A 316 13.04 14.69 24.66
C ILE A 316 12.74 13.25 24.22
N MET A 317 11.90 12.56 24.99
CA MET A 317 11.49 11.19 24.73
C MET A 317 9.96 11.11 24.58
N MET A 318 9.50 10.21 23.71
CA MET A 318 8.07 10.06 23.44
C MET A 318 7.42 8.99 24.30
N ASN A 319 6.16 9.22 24.65
CA ASN A 319 5.28 8.17 25.16
C ASN A 319 4.48 7.61 23.98
N VAL A 320 4.63 6.30 23.71
CA VAL A 320 3.97 5.61 22.62
C VAL A 320 2.86 4.74 23.20
N GLY A 321 1.61 5.06 22.83
CA GLY A 321 0.42 4.30 23.24
C GLY A 321 -0.20 3.50 22.11
N ASN A 322 0.16 3.80 20.85
CA ASN A 322 -0.32 3.09 19.66
C ASN A 322 0.88 2.59 18.85
N PRO A 323 1.17 1.29 18.85
CA PRO A 323 2.28 0.71 18.11
C PRO A 323 2.13 0.81 16.60
N ASP A 324 0.92 0.90 16.06
CA ASP A 324 0.66 1.04 14.62
C ASP A 324 1.22 2.34 14.04
N ARG A 325 1.37 3.37 14.88
CA ARG A 325 1.92 4.67 14.50
C ARG A 325 3.40 4.84 14.84
N SER A 326 4.09 3.76 15.20
CA SER A 326 5.49 3.83 15.61
C SER A 326 6.41 4.42 14.55
N PHE A 327 6.17 4.13 13.28
CA PHE A 327 6.99 4.67 12.19
C PHE A 327 6.74 6.16 11.96
N ASP A 328 5.49 6.63 12.08
CA ASP A 328 5.18 8.06 12.05
C ASP A 328 5.91 8.79 13.16
N PHE A 329 5.86 8.24 14.36
CA PHE A 329 6.52 8.84 15.53
C PHE A 329 8.04 8.81 15.40
N ALA A 330 8.60 7.78 14.79
CA ALA A 330 10.04 7.70 14.54
C ALA A 330 10.56 8.77 13.57
N CYS A 331 9.69 9.37 12.75
CA CYS A 331 10.03 10.48 11.87
C CYS A 331 10.05 11.85 12.59
N LEU A 332 9.59 11.93 13.84
CA LEU A 332 9.62 13.14 14.64
C LEU A 332 10.99 13.33 15.29
N PRO A 333 11.42 14.58 15.54
CA PRO A 333 12.64 14.83 16.29
C PRO A 333 12.47 14.38 17.75
N HIS A 334 13.18 13.31 18.14
CA HIS A 334 13.17 12.77 19.50
C HIS A 334 14.43 11.94 19.77
N GLU A 335 14.69 11.68 21.03
CA GLU A 335 15.84 10.86 21.47
C GLU A 335 15.43 9.47 22.00
N GLY A 336 14.26 8.96 21.58
CA GLY A 336 13.80 7.64 21.90
C GLY A 336 12.41 7.58 22.54
N VAL A 337 12.03 6.38 23.00
CA VAL A 337 10.77 6.12 23.69
C VAL A 337 11.00 6.13 25.19
N GLY A 338 10.34 7.06 25.90
CA GLY A 338 10.37 7.15 27.36
C GLY A 338 9.44 6.14 28.02
N LEU A 339 8.23 5.96 27.45
CA LEU A 339 7.24 5.01 27.94
C LEU A 339 6.46 4.41 26.76
N ALA A 340 6.47 3.08 26.66
CA ALA A 340 5.56 2.35 25.79
C ALA A 340 4.37 1.83 26.63
N ARG A 341 3.17 2.34 26.35
CA ARG A 341 1.92 1.87 26.97
C ARG A 341 1.34 0.75 26.14
N LEU A 342 1.55 -0.48 26.55
CA LEU A 342 1.05 -1.68 25.88
C LEU A 342 -0.36 -2.09 26.34
N GLU A 343 -1.00 -1.30 27.20
CA GLU A 343 -2.26 -1.64 27.87
C GLU A 343 -3.50 -1.46 27.01
N LEU A 344 -3.36 -1.00 25.76
CA LEU A 344 -4.47 -0.64 24.88
C LEU A 344 -4.47 -1.42 23.56
N SER A 345 -3.75 -2.54 23.49
CA SER A 345 -3.73 -3.41 22.29
C SER A 345 -4.55 -4.66 22.47
#